data_98783ce0a7e471bfd87122f387b49e15
#
_entry.id   98783ce0a7e471bfd87122f387b49e15
#
_cell.length_a   1.000
_cell.length_b   1.000
_cell.length_c   1.000
_cell.angle_alpha   90.00
_cell.angle_beta   90.00
_cell.angle_gamma   90.00
#
_symmetry.space_group_name_H-M   'P 1'
#
loop_
_entity.id
_entity.type
_entity.pdbx_description
1 polymer ?
#
loop_
_entity_poly.entity_id
_entity_poly.type
_entity_poly.pdbx_seq_one_letter_code
_entity_poly.pdbx_strand_id
1 'polypeptide(L)'
;DDYSNVLPEYDVVCIGLTGAGKSSLLAWLCNEGSHGIGPTTGFSIKAVPFPNAILNVKELGGAENIKKYWSRYYQGSQGVVFVLDSASSDEELESARNELHSALQHPQLCTLPFLILANHQDKPAARPPNQIKKYFELEPLARGKRWILEGSTTNNMVAVKENFIQLIRLLEDTDTGLPARI
;
A
#
# COMPACT_ATOMS: atom_id res chain seq x y z
N ASP A 1 -7.31 -20.32 -28.85
CA ASP A 1 -6.02 -19.74 -28.42
C ASP A 1 -6.11 -19.23 -27.01
N ASP A 2 -5.26 -19.79 -26.16
CA ASP A 2 -5.33 -19.61 -24.72
C ASP A 2 -4.74 -18.28 -24.23
N TYR A 3 -4.40 -17.38 -25.13
CA TYR A 3 -3.84 -16.08 -24.76
C TYR A 3 -4.82 -15.22 -23.97
N SER A 4 -6.13 -15.47 -24.10
CA SER A 4 -7.17 -14.74 -23.38
C SER A 4 -7.22 -15.08 -21.88
N ASN A 5 -6.53 -16.15 -21.46
CA ASN A 5 -6.55 -16.62 -20.05
C ASN A 5 -5.35 -16.17 -19.24
N VAL A 6 -4.43 -15.42 -19.84
CA VAL A 6 -3.25 -14.90 -19.12
C VAL A 6 -3.64 -13.60 -18.45
N LEU A 7 -3.62 -13.61 -17.11
CA LEU A 7 -3.88 -12.41 -16.33
C LEU A 7 -2.64 -11.49 -16.33
N PRO A 8 -2.83 -10.18 -16.47
CA PRO A 8 -1.72 -9.25 -16.30
C PRO A 8 -1.19 -9.31 -14.88
N GLU A 9 0.11 -9.09 -14.74
CA GLU A 9 0.78 -9.03 -13.45
C GLU A 9 1.38 -7.65 -13.27
N TYR A 10 1.25 -7.14 -12.05
CA TYR A 10 1.82 -5.84 -11.68
C TYR A 10 2.66 -5.98 -10.43
N ASP A 11 3.80 -5.33 -10.42
CA ASP A 11 4.71 -5.31 -9.28
C ASP A 11 4.44 -4.08 -8.43
N VAL A 12 4.11 -4.27 -7.17
CA VAL A 12 3.89 -3.17 -6.23
C VAL A 12 4.74 -3.38 -4.99
N VAL A 13 5.14 -2.28 -4.37
CA VAL A 13 5.87 -2.30 -3.12
C VAL A 13 4.90 -1.91 -2.00
N CYS A 14 4.95 -2.65 -0.89
CA CYS A 14 4.15 -2.37 0.30
C CYS A 14 5.07 -1.91 1.42
N ILE A 15 4.90 -0.68 1.85
CA ILE A 15 5.73 -0.04 2.87
C ILE A 15 4.87 0.51 4.00
N GLY A 16 5.52 0.77 5.12
CA GLY A 16 4.88 1.28 6.34
C GLY A 16 5.69 0.86 7.55
N LEU A 17 5.47 1.50 8.69
CA LEU A 17 6.22 1.21 9.90
C LEU A 17 5.82 -0.15 10.50
N THR A 18 6.67 -0.67 11.36
CA THR A 18 6.37 -1.88 12.12
C THR A 18 5.08 -1.68 12.93
N GLY A 19 4.21 -2.68 12.92
CA GLY A 19 2.93 -2.61 13.63
C GLY A 19 1.81 -1.98 12.83
N ALA A 20 2.06 -1.53 11.59
CA ALA A 20 1.00 -0.98 10.74
C ALA A 20 0.00 -2.04 10.27
N GLY A 21 0.40 -3.32 10.25
CA GLY A 21 -0.48 -4.41 9.85
C GLY A 21 -0.29 -4.88 8.41
N LYS A 22 0.82 -4.56 7.77
CA LYS A 22 1.10 -4.95 6.38
C LYS A 22 1.00 -6.46 6.17
N SER A 23 1.73 -7.24 6.98
CA SER A 23 1.77 -8.69 6.85
C SER A 23 0.40 -9.31 7.07
N SER A 24 -0.36 -8.82 8.04
CA SER A 24 -1.70 -9.32 8.33
C SER A 24 -2.65 -9.09 7.17
N LEU A 25 -2.66 -7.88 6.61
CA LEU A 25 -3.52 -7.57 5.46
C LEU A 25 -3.18 -8.45 4.26
N LEU A 26 -1.88 -8.60 3.96
CA LEU A 26 -1.44 -9.40 2.83
C LEU A 26 -1.75 -10.88 3.02
N ALA A 27 -1.58 -11.40 4.24
CA ALA A 27 -1.92 -12.78 4.55
C ALA A 27 -3.42 -13.06 4.35
N TRP A 28 -4.27 -12.14 4.81
CA TRP A 28 -5.71 -12.27 4.60
C TRP A 28 -6.08 -12.20 3.12
N LEU A 29 -5.42 -11.35 2.33
CA LEU A 29 -5.64 -11.27 0.88
C LEU A 29 -5.26 -12.57 0.18
N CYS A 30 -4.26 -13.27 0.69
CA CYS A 30 -3.83 -14.57 0.15
C CYS A 30 -4.56 -15.76 0.78
N ASN A 31 -5.53 -15.53 1.67
CA ASN A 31 -6.24 -16.57 2.42
C ASN A 31 -5.32 -17.42 3.32
N GLU A 32 -4.21 -16.86 3.76
CA GLU A 32 -3.25 -17.58 4.62
C GLU A 32 -3.63 -17.53 6.11
N GLY A 33 -4.55 -16.63 6.48
CA GLY A 33 -4.89 -16.40 7.88
C GLY A 33 -3.81 -15.64 8.62
N SER A 34 -3.99 -15.49 9.94
CA SER A 34 -3.09 -14.66 10.76
C SER A 34 -2.09 -15.45 11.59
N HIS A 35 -2.05 -16.77 11.46
CA HIS A 35 -1.16 -17.59 12.26
C HIS A 35 0.30 -17.41 11.85
N GLY A 36 1.16 -17.22 12.84
CA GLY A 36 2.60 -17.12 12.63
C GLY A 36 3.07 -15.81 12.05
N ILE A 37 2.20 -14.80 11.95
CA ILE A 37 2.59 -13.49 11.42
C ILE A 37 3.35 -12.72 12.49
N GLY A 38 4.57 -12.36 12.15
CA GLY A 38 5.41 -11.49 12.95
C GLY A 38 5.97 -10.36 12.09
N PRO A 39 6.79 -9.48 12.67
CA PRO A 39 7.44 -8.43 11.89
C PRO A 39 8.28 -9.00 10.76
N THR A 40 8.20 -8.41 9.60
CA THR A 40 9.02 -8.81 8.45
C THR A 40 10.45 -8.31 8.65
N THR A 41 11.40 -9.24 8.59
CA THR A 41 12.82 -8.95 8.80
C THR A 41 13.55 -8.84 7.47
N GLY A 42 13.25 -7.81 6.69
CA GLY A 42 13.80 -7.65 5.37
C GLY A 42 12.68 -7.42 4.38
N PHE A 43 12.50 -8.35 3.45
CA PHE A 43 11.38 -8.25 2.52
C PHE A 43 10.80 -9.64 2.24
N SER A 44 9.55 -9.65 1.76
CA SER A 44 8.92 -10.85 1.24
C SER A 44 8.13 -10.49 -0.01
N ILE A 45 7.93 -11.46 -0.90
CA ILE A 45 7.14 -11.26 -2.12
C ILE A 45 5.95 -12.21 -2.06
N LYS A 46 4.74 -11.67 -2.27
CA LYS A 46 3.52 -12.46 -2.31
C LYS A 46 2.79 -12.18 -3.61
N ALA A 47 2.41 -13.23 -4.32
CA ALA A 47 1.55 -13.12 -5.48
C ALA A 47 0.10 -13.15 -5.00
N VAL A 48 -0.59 -12.03 -5.10
CA VAL A 48 -1.97 -11.89 -4.65
C VAL A 48 -2.90 -11.93 -5.86
N PRO A 49 -3.74 -12.96 -5.99
CA PRO A 49 -4.64 -13.06 -7.13
C PRO A 49 -5.89 -12.20 -6.95
N PHE A 50 -6.29 -11.54 -8.04
CA PHE A 50 -7.56 -10.84 -8.17
C PHE A 50 -8.24 -11.34 -9.44
N PRO A 51 -9.55 -11.10 -9.61
CA PRO A 51 -10.28 -11.65 -10.77
C PRO A 51 -9.67 -11.29 -12.14
N ASN A 52 -9.05 -10.14 -12.26
CA ASN A 52 -8.55 -9.63 -13.53
C ASN A 52 -7.05 -9.30 -13.55
N ALA A 53 -6.34 -9.59 -12.48
CA ALA A 53 -4.90 -9.30 -12.39
C ALA A 53 -4.26 -10.04 -11.23
N ILE A 54 -2.95 -10.17 -11.27
CA ILE A 54 -2.15 -10.66 -10.14
C ILE A 54 -1.25 -9.52 -9.69
N LEU A 55 -1.27 -9.23 -8.40
CA LEU A 55 -0.32 -8.29 -7.81
C LEU A 55 0.83 -9.05 -7.16
N ASN A 56 2.02 -8.79 -7.63
CA ASN A 56 3.24 -9.26 -6.97
C ASN A 56 3.64 -8.20 -5.94
N VAL A 57 3.30 -8.43 -4.70
CA VAL A 57 3.48 -7.46 -3.63
C VAL A 57 4.79 -7.73 -2.91
N LYS A 58 5.70 -6.79 -3.00
CA LYS A 58 6.95 -6.82 -2.26
C LYS A 58 6.74 -6.07 -0.95
N GLU A 59 6.58 -6.82 0.13
CA GLU A 59 6.41 -6.26 1.46
C GLU A 59 7.77 -5.98 2.07
N LEU A 60 8.03 -4.75 2.49
CA LEU A 60 9.28 -4.34 3.11
C LEU A 60 9.09 -4.20 4.62
N GLY A 61 10.03 -4.73 5.40
CA GLY A 61 9.99 -4.63 6.86
C GLY A 61 10.04 -3.16 7.31
N GLY A 62 9.25 -2.83 8.34
CA GLY A 62 9.09 -1.45 8.81
C GLY A 62 10.03 -1.03 9.93
N ALA A 63 10.91 -1.90 10.39
CA ALA A 63 11.83 -1.58 11.48
C ALA A 63 12.88 -0.56 11.02
N GLU A 64 13.35 0.26 11.97
CA GLU A 64 14.31 1.33 11.67
C GLU A 64 15.57 0.86 10.94
N ASN A 65 16.08 -0.31 11.31
CA ASN A 65 17.28 -0.87 10.68
C ASN A 65 17.04 -1.41 9.28
N ILE A 66 15.78 -1.61 8.88
CA ILE A 66 15.40 -2.10 7.55
C ILE A 66 14.96 -0.93 6.66
N LYS A 67 14.25 0.04 7.24
CA LYS A 67 13.65 1.18 6.55
C LYS A 67 14.67 1.93 5.69
N LYS A 68 15.91 2.06 6.15
CA LYS A 68 16.98 2.74 5.40
C LYS A 68 17.34 2.04 4.10
N TYR A 69 16.92 0.78 3.91
CA TYR A 69 17.18 0.03 2.69
C TYR A 69 16.00 -0.03 1.73
N TRP A 70 14.88 0.58 2.06
CA TRP A 70 13.67 0.49 1.25
C TRP A 70 13.91 0.90 -0.20
N SER A 71 14.69 1.96 -0.44
CA SER A 71 14.92 2.46 -1.79
C SER A 71 15.59 1.44 -2.72
N ARG A 72 16.29 0.48 -2.16
CA ARG A 72 16.92 -0.60 -2.95
C ARG A 72 15.89 -1.52 -3.62
N TYR A 73 14.67 -1.54 -3.09
CA TYR A 73 13.61 -2.43 -3.56
C TYR A 73 12.56 -1.71 -4.40
N TYR A 74 12.75 -0.42 -4.67
CA TYR A 74 11.77 0.37 -5.42
C TYR A 74 11.86 0.19 -6.92
N GLN A 75 13.02 -0.23 -7.42
CA GLN A 75 13.23 -0.39 -8.86
C GLN A 75 12.27 -1.43 -9.42
N GLY A 76 11.63 -1.11 -10.54
CA GLY A 76 10.69 -2.00 -11.20
C GLY A 76 9.28 -1.97 -10.61
N SER A 77 9.05 -1.20 -9.54
CA SER A 77 7.71 -1.06 -8.96
C SER A 77 6.82 -0.23 -9.89
N GLN A 78 5.57 -0.67 -10.00
CA GLN A 78 4.55 -0.01 -10.82
C GLN A 78 3.51 0.72 -9.97
N GLY A 79 3.44 0.40 -8.69
CA GLY A 79 2.55 1.03 -7.74
C GLY A 79 3.06 0.89 -6.32
N VAL A 80 2.43 1.61 -5.41
CA VAL A 80 2.82 1.63 -3.99
C VAL A 80 1.59 1.41 -3.12
N VAL A 81 1.73 0.53 -2.13
CA VAL A 81 0.77 0.39 -1.05
C VAL A 81 1.45 0.88 0.22
N PHE A 82 0.90 1.91 0.83
CA PHE A 82 1.40 2.44 2.09
C PHE A 82 0.39 2.15 3.20
N VAL A 83 0.83 1.45 4.23
CA VAL A 83 -0.05 1.08 5.35
C VAL A 83 0.41 1.82 6.60
N LEU A 84 -0.53 2.49 7.25
CA LEU A 84 -0.29 3.16 8.52
C LEU A 84 -1.25 2.66 9.59
N ASP A 85 -0.85 2.76 10.85
CA ASP A 85 -1.71 2.43 12.00
C ASP A 85 -2.47 3.67 12.42
N SER A 86 -3.76 3.72 12.08
CA SER A 86 -4.60 4.88 12.41
C SER A 86 -4.87 5.04 13.91
N ALA A 87 -4.56 4.02 14.70
CA ALA A 87 -4.75 4.02 16.16
C ALA A 87 -3.43 4.17 16.92
N SER A 88 -2.33 4.47 16.24
CA SER A 88 -1.02 4.60 16.85
C SER A 88 -0.89 5.90 17.65
N SER A 89 0.20 6.00 18.42
CA SER A 89 0.52 7.24 19.14
C SER A 89 0.75 8.40 18.17
N ASP A 90 0.67 9.62 18.69
CA ASP A 90 0.94 10.81 17.87
C ASP A 90 2.37 10.78 17.31
N GLU A 91 3.33 10.29 18.09
CA GLU A 91 4.73 10.17 17.66
C GLU A 91 4.88 9.17 16.52
N GLU A 92 4.24 8.02 16.62
CA GLU A 92 4.27 7.00 15.57
C GLU A 92 3.56 7.49 14.32
N LEU A 93 2.46 8.22 14.48
CA LEU A 93 1.73 8.78 13.36
C LEU A 93 2.56 9.83 12.63
N GLU A 94 3.30 10.65 13.37
CA GLU A 94 4.23 11.61 12.77
C GLU A 94 5.34 10.91 11.99
N SER A 95 5.89 9.82 12.53
CA SER A 95 6.88 9.01 11.82
C SER A 95 6.31 8.45 10.53
N ALA A 96 5.08 7.94 10.56
CA ALA A 96 4.40 7.44 9.38
C ALA A 96 4.18 8.55 8.33
N ARG A 97 3.81 9.76 8.79
CA ARG A 97 3.67 10.92 7.92
C ARG A 97 4.98 11.23 7.19
N ASN A 98 6.09 11.26 7.94
CA ASN A 98 7.40 11.55 7.35
C ASN A 98 7.80 10.49 6.31
N GLU A 99 7.52 9.23 6.58
CA GLU A 99 7.82 8.15 5.65
C GLU A 99 6.96 8.23 4.38
N LEU A 100 5.68 8.54 4.52
CA LEU A 100 4.81 8.71 3.35
C LEU A 100 5.24 9.91 2.52
N HIS A 101 5.59 11.02 3.15
CA HIS A 101 6.10 12.20 2.45
C HIS A 101 7.37 11.87 1.66
N SER A 102 8.30 11.12 2.26
CA SER A 102 9.50 10.67 1.57
C SER A 102 9.18 9.79 0.37
N ALA A 103 8.24 8.86 0.52
CA ALA A 103 7.85 7.97 -0.56
C ALA A 103 7.19 8.74 -1.72
N LEU A 104 6.30 9.69 -1.41
CA LEU A 104 5.63 10.49 -2.43
C LEU A 104 6.59 11.38 -3.22
N GLN A 105 7.75 11.70 -2.66
CA GLN A 105 8.75 12.54 -3.29
C GLN A 105 9.93 11.74 -3.86
N HIS A 106 9.97 10.43 -3.62
CA HIS A 106 11.09 9.61 -4.08
C HIS A 106 11.10 9.50 -5.60
N PRO A 107 12.25 9.70 -6.26
CA PRO A 107 12.30 9.69 -7.72
C PRO A 107 11.75 8.42 -8.39
N GLN A 108 11.89 7.27 -7.75
CA GLN A 108 11.40 6.00 -8.30
C GLN A 108 9.92 5.74 -8.02
N LEU A 109 9.29 6.49 -7.11
CA LEU A 109 7.91 6.28 -6.70
C LEU A 109 6.98 7.44 -7.03
N CYS A 110 7.51 8.64 -7.20
CA CYS A 110 6.70 9.86 -7.24
C CYS A 110 5.69 9.93 -8.39
N THR A 111 5.88 9.16 -9.44
CA THR A 111 4.96 9.10 -10.59
C THR A 111 4.00 7.93 -10.54
N LEU A 112 4.16 7.03 -9.56
CA LEU A 112 3.36 5.80 -9.48
C LEU A 112 2.03 6.05 -8.77
N PRO A 113 1.01 5.22 -9.04
CA PRO A 113 -0.21 5.27 -8.23
C PRO A 113 0.04 4.75 -6.81
N PHE A 114 -0.61 5.38 -5.84
CA PHE A 114 -0.50 5.03 -4.42
C PHE A 114 -1.85 4.59 -3.87
N LEU A 115 -1.86 3.47 -3.16
CA LEU A 115 -2.95 3.09 -2.27
C LEU A 115 -2.47 3.28 -0.84
N ILE A 116 -3.11 4.20 -0.11
CA ILE A 116 -2.78 4.50 1.28
C ILE A 116 -3.89 3.93 2.15
N LEU A 117 -3.53 3.02 3.05
CA LEU A 117 -4.47 2.37 3.93
C LEU A 117 -4.27 2.84 5.37
N ALA A 118 -5.28 3.54 5.90
CA ALA A 118 -5.35 3.91 7.31
C ALA A 118 -5.93 2.71 8.07
N ASN A 119 -5.03 1.80 8.46
CA ASN A 119 -5.37 0.50 9.01
C ASN A 119 -5.79 0.57 10.48
N HIS A 120 -6.32 -0.54 10.99
CA HIS A 120 -6.78 -0.70 12.36
C HIS A 120 -8.01 0.17 12.68
N GLN A 121 -8.90 0.36 11.71
CA GLN A 121 -10.12 1.16 11.91
C GLN A 121 -11.09 0.54 12.91
N ASP A 122 -10.92 -0.74 13.25
CA ASP A 122 -11.69 -1.42 14.29
C ASP A 122 -11.31 -0.99 15.70
N LYS A 123 -10.15 -0.38 15.89
CA LYS A 123 -9.68 0.03 17.22
C LYS A 123 -10.37 1.32 17.67
N PRO A 124 -10.71 1.43 18.98
CA PRO A 124 -11.40 2.62 19.48
C PRO A 124 -10.64 3.94 19.27
N ALA A 125 -9.31 3.89 19.31
CA ALA A 125 -8.47 5.08 19.14
C ALA A 125 -8.21 5.41 17.67
N ALA A 126 -8.78 4.67 16.73
CA ALA A 126 -8.52 4.88 15.31
C ALA A 126 -8.99 6.26 14.84
N ARG A 127 -8.11 6.97 14.14
CA ARG A 127 -8.48 8.23 13.51
C ARG A 127 -9.12 7.93 12.15
N PRO A 128 -10.24 8.59 11.83
CA PRO A 128 -10.90 8.36 10.53
C PRO A 128 -10.03 8.83 9.36
N PRO A 129 -10.22 8.25 8.17
CA PRO A 129 -9.40 8.62 7.00
C PRO A 129 -9.35 10.11 6.70
N ASN A 130 -10.44 10.84 6.88
CA ASN A 130 -10.46 12.28 6.65
C ASN A 130 -9.50 13.03 7.58
N GLN A 131 -9.38 12.60 8.82
CA GLN A 131 -8.45 13.19 9.78
C GLN A 131 -7.00 12.90 9.39
N ILE A 132 -6.73 11.66 8.93
CA ILE A 132 -5.41 11.26 8.45
C ILE A 132 -5.01 12.10 7.22
N LYS A 133 -5.92 12.24 6.26
CA LYS A 133 -5.71 13.02 5.05
C LYS A 133 -5.29 14.46 5.37
N LYS A 134 -5.98 15.06 6.33
CA LYS A 134 -5.72 16.43 6.75
C LYS A 134 -4.39 16.56 7.49
N TYR A 135 -4.14 15.66 8.44
CA TYR A 135 -2.91 15.66 9.22
C TYR A 135 -1.68 15.44 8.35
N PHE A 136 -1.78 14.55 7.36
CA PHE A 136 -0.68 14.24 6.44
C PHE A 136 -0.55 15.27 5.32
N GLU A 137 -1.47 16.22 5.22
CA GLU A 137 -1.47 17.26 4.17
C GLU A 137 -1.42 16.66 2.77
N LEU A 138 -2.22 15.61 2.55
CA LEU A 138 -2.16 14.84 1.31
C LEU A 138 -2.66 15.62 0.11
N GLU A 139 -3.68 16.45 0.27
CA GLU A 139 -4.24 17.23 -0.85
C GLU A 139 -3.17 18.08 -1.55
N PRO A 140 -2.43 18.95 -0.84
CA PRO A 140 -1.40 19.73 -1.51
C PRO A 140 -0.20 18.90 -1.96
N LEU A 141 0.20 17.91 -1.15
CA LEU A 141 1.41 17.13 -1.42
C LEU A 141 1.23 16.16 -2.59
N ALA A 142 0.06 15.54 -2.69
CA ALA A 142 -0.23 14.54 -3.71
C ALA A 142 -1.00 15.12 -4.91
N ARG A 143 -1.08 16.43 -5.03
CA ARG A 143 -1.77 17.08 -6.15
C ARG A 143 -1.16 16.63 -7.47
N GLY A 144 -2.02 16.24 -8.41
CA GLY A 144 -1.58 15.75 -9.71
C GLY A 144 -1.09 14.31 -9.71
N LYS A 145 -1.05 13.67 -8.55
CA LYS A 145 -0.69 12.26 -8.42
C LYS A 145 -1.95 11.41 -8.36
N ARG A 146 -1.81 10.13 -8.76
CA ARG A 146 -2.90 9.16 -8.65
C ARG A 146 -2.80 8.47 -7.30
N TRP A 147 -3.69 8.78 -6.39
CA TRP A 147 -3.67 8.22 -5.05
C TRP A 147 -5.06 7.95 -4.53
N ILE A 148 -5.15 6.94 -3.70
CA ILE A 148 -6.37 6.51 -3.02
C ILE A 148 -6.05 6.41 -1.54
N LEU A 149 -6.87 7.00 -0.68
CA LEU A 149 -6.76 6.86 0.77
C LEU A 149 -8.06 6.26 1.28
N GLU A 150 -7.95 5.12 1.96
CA GLU A 150 -9.10 4.43 2.53
C GLU A 150 -8.77 3.92 3.92
N GLY A 151 -9.81 3.80 4.76
CA GLY A 151 -9.71 3.11 6.03
C GLY A 151 -9.71 1.60 5.80
N SER A 152 -8.99 0.86 6.62
CA SER A 152 -8.93 -0.59 6.51
C SER A 152 -8.90 -1.27 7.86
N THR A 153 -9.36 -2.52 7.88
CA THR A 153 -9.28 -3.41 9.02
C THR A 153 -9.38 -4.85 8.52
N THR A 154 -8.68 -5.78 9.17
CA THR A 154 -8.82 -7.20 8.83
C THR A 154 -10.24 -7.73 9.16
N ASN A 155 -11.02 -6.97 9.90
CA ASN A 155 -12.42 -7.32 10.16
C ASN A 155 -13.34 -7.08 8.97
N ASN A 156 -12.87 -6.39 7.93
CA ASN A 156 -13.63 -6.13 6.72
C ASN A 156 -12.73 -6.28 5.48
N MET A 157 -12.40 -7.52 5.16
CA MET A 157 -11.51 -7.80 4.03
C MET A 157 -12.18 -7.61 2.68
N VAL A 158 -13.52 -7.62 2.61
CA VAL A 158 -14.23 -7.31 1.37
C VAL A 158 -13.91 -5.88 0.93
N ALA A 159 -13.94 -4.94 1.86
CA ALA A 159 -13.59 -3.54 1.58
C ALA A 159 -12.11 -3.40 1.22
N VAL A 160 -11.23 -4.13 1.90
CA VAL A 160 -9.79 -4.10 1.61
C VAL A 160 -9.52 -4.61 0.19
N LYS A 161 -10.15 -5.72 -0.19
CA LYS A 161 -10.03 -6.25 -1.56
C LYS A 161 -10.48 -5.22 -2.59
N GLU A 162 -11.57 -4.53 -2.33
CA GLU A 162 -12.07 -3.50 -3.23
C GLU A 162 -11.08 -2.35 -3.38
N ASN A 163 -10.40 -1.98 -2.30
CA ASN A 163 -9.36 -0.95 -2.33
C ASN A 163 -8.20 -1.37 -3.24
N PHE A 164 -7.78 -2.62 -3.16
CA PHE A 164 -6.74 -3.15 -4.05
C PHE A 164 -7.20 -3.22 -5.50
N ILE A 165 -8.47 -3.53 -5.74
CA ILE A 165 -9.04 -3.52 -7.09
C ILE A 165 -9.00 -2.10 -7.66
N GLN A 166 -9.27 -1.08 -6.85
CA GLN A 166 -9.15 0.32 -7.29
C GLN A 166 -7.71 0.65 -7.69
N LEU A 167 -6.73 0.16 -6.92
CA LEU A 167 -5.32 0.32 -7.29
C LEU A 167 -5.02 -0.35 -8.64
N ILE A 168 -5.53 -1.56 -8.85
CA ILE A 168 -5.35 -2.28 -10.12
C ILE A 168 -5.90 -1.47 -11.28
N ARG A 169 -7.05 -0.82 -11.12
CA ARG A 169 -7.62 0.05 -12.16
C ARG A 169 -6.67 1.19 -12.52
N LEU A 170 -6.01 1.77 -11.54
CA LEU A 170 -4.99 2.80 -11.80
C LEU A 170 -3.79 2.23 -12.54
N LEU A 171 -3.39 1.00 -12.20
CA LEU A 171 -2.28 0.32 -12.87
C LEU A 171 -2.64 -0.03 -14.32
N GLU A 172 -3.86 -0.46 -14.57
CA GLU A 172 -4.36 -0.76 -15.91
C GLU A 172 -4.37 0.48 -16.80
N ASP A 173 -4.80 1.61 -16.27
CA ASP A 173 -4.81 2.87 -17.00
C ASP A 173 -3.41 3.27 -17.47
N THR A 174 -2.40 3.01 -16.64
CA THR A 174 -1.01 3.26 -16.99
C THR A 174 -0.53 2.30 -18.07
N ASP A 175 -0.91 1.02 -17.95
CA ASP A 175 -0.47 -0.05 -18.83
C ASP A 175 -1.04 0.10 -20.25
N THR A 176 -2.20 0.73 -20.42
CA THR A 176 -2.81 0.95 -21.72
C THR A 176 -2.10 2.01 -22.56
N GLY A 177 -1.10 2.67 -22.00
CA GLY A 177 -0.34 3.70 -22.71
C GLY A 177 -1.13 4.98 -22.97
N LEU A 178 -2.29 5.13 -22.37
CA LEU A 178 -3.05 6.38 -22.47
C LEU A 178 -2.27 7.49 -21.77
N PRO A 179 -2.12 8.66 -22.43
CA PRO A 179 -1.43 9.77 -21.77
C PRO A 179 -2.14 10.14 -20.47
N ALA A 180 -1.34 10.47 -19.46
CA ALA A 180 -1.89 10.94 -18.20
C ALA A 180 -2.81 12.11 -18.50
N ARG A 181 -4.08 11.96 -18.18
CA ARG A 181 -5.04 13.06 -18.35
C ARG A 181 -4.73 14.11 -17.30
N ILE A 182 -4.38 15.24 -17.81
CA ILE A 182 -4.16 16.42 -16.97
C ILE A 182 -5.50 16.91 -16.46
#